data_274c5f2d5b866e79cfcedec4234a40dc
#
_entry.id   274c5f2d5b866e79cfcedec4234a40dc
#
_cell.length_a   1.000
_cell.length_b   1.000
_cell.length_c   1.000
_cell.angle_alpha   90.00
_cell.angle_beta   90.00
_cell.angle_gamma   90.00
#
_symmetry.space_group_name_H-M   'P 1'
#
loop_
_entity.id
_entity.type
_entity.pdbx_description
1 polymer ?
#
loop_
_entity_poly.entity_id
_entity_poly.type
_entity_poly.pdbx_seq_one_letter_code
_entity_poly.pdbx_strand_id
1 'polypeptide(L)'
;MKVLQREQMPDGTEIVREEWSENYSFEAYGSMIAAFPRNRHGETFRAHKDFESTEEAEKAFNALKNGDKTLADFNFTTMESARDIPYQNKL
;
A
#
# COMPACT_ATOMS: atom_id res chain seq x y z
N MET A 1 12.35 6.77 -8.12
CA MET A 1 11.57 6.03 -7.10
C MET A 1 12.50 5.09 -6.36
N LYS A 2 12.42 5.09 -5.06
CA LYS A 2 13.33 4.31 -4.23
C LYS A 2 12.54 3.41 -3.30
N VAL A 3 12.80 2.10 -3.36
CA VAL A 3 12.20 1.14 -2.45
C VAL A 3 12.92 1.21 -1.11
N LEU A 4 12.17 1.45 -0.04
CA LEU A 4 12.72 1.56 1.30
C LEU A 4 12.51 0.30 2.13
N GLN A 5 11.38 -0.38 1.95
CA GLN A 5 11.07 -1.60 2.69
C GLN A 5 10.21 -2.51 1.80
N ARG A 6 10.38 -3.81 2.01
CA ARG A 6 9.57 -4.82 1.33
C ARG A 6 9.29 -5.92 2.35
N GLU A 7 8.02 -6.15 2.63
CA GLU A 7 7.58 -7.12 3.62
C GLU A 7 6.29 -7.78 3.19
N GLN A 8 5.77 -8.65 4.02
CA GLN A 8 4.49 -9.28 3.80
C GLN A 8 3.58 -9.04 5.00
N MET A 9 2.30 -8.88 4.70
CA MET A 9 1.26 -8.86 5.71
C MET A 9 1.02 -10.29 6.21
N PRO A 10 0.35 -10.46 7.36
CA PRO A 10 0.09 -11.81 7.87
C PRO A 10 -0.68 -12.71 6.92
N ASP A 11 -1.47 -12.16 6.01
CA ASP A 11 -2.21 -12.93 5.02
C ASP A 11 -1.39 -13.27 3.77
N GLY A 12 -0.12 -12.87 3.75
CA GLY A 12 0.77 -13.13 2.62
C GLY A 12 0.81 -12.03 1.57
N THR A 13 0.01 -10.99 1.72
CA THR A 13 0.03 -9.87 0.77
C THR A 13 1.39 -9.18 0.84
N GLU A 14 2.04 -9.04 -0.30
CA GLU A 14 3.29 -8.29 -0.35
C GLU A 14 3.00 -6.81 -0.26
N ILE A 15 3.80 -6.09 0.53
CA ILE A 15 3.73 -4.64 0.63
C ILE A 15 5.13 -4.05 0.46
N VAL A 16 5.18 -2.90 -0.19
CA VAL A 16 6.43 -2.22 -0.51
C VAL A 16 6.28 -0.75 -0.14
N ARG A 17 7.21 -0.22 0.64
CA ARG A 17 7.23 1.20 0.95
C ARG A 17 8.23 1.87 0.03
N GLU A 18 7.77 2.90 -0.66
CA GLU A 18 8.56 3.59 -1.67
C GLU A 18 8.59 5.09 -1.38
N GLU A 19 9.68 5.72 -1.75
CA GLU A 19 9.83 7.16 -1.69
C GLU A 19 10.11 7.64 -3.10
N TRP A 20 9.45 8.73 -3.48
CA TRP A 20 9.62 9.28 -4.82
C TRP A 20 9.72 10.79 -4.76
N SER A 21 10.37 11.37 -5.76
CA SER A 21 10.42 12.80 -5.93
C SER A 21 10.38 13.12 -7.42
N GLU A 22 9.85 14.27 -7.76
CA GLU A 22 9.81 14.76 -9.13
C GLU A 22 10.44 16.14 -9.16
N ASN A 23 11.22 16.37 -10.22
CA ASN A 23 11.91 17.62 -10.44
C ASN A 23 11.53 18.16 -11.80
N TYR A 24 10.45 18.91 -11.83
CA TYR A 24 10.05 19.61 -13.04
C TYR A 24 10.11 21.11 -12.78
N SER A 25 9.05 21.80 -13.03
CA SER A 25 8.97 23.23 -12.72
C SER A 25 8.73 23.46 -11.22
N PHE A 26 8.41 22.42 -10.50
CA PHE A 26 8.29 22.44 -9.05
C PHE A 26 8.71 21.07 -8.52
N GLU A 27 9.10 21.01 -7.28
CA GLU A 27 9.48 19.76 -6.65
C GLU A 27 8.28 19.17 -5.93
N ALA A 28 8.12 17.88 -6.10
CA ALA A 28 7.12 17.14 -5.38
C ALA A 28 7.77 15.93 -4.73
N TYR A 29 7.39 15.65 -3.52
CA TYR A 29 7.89 14.51 -2.77
C TYR A 29 6.71 13.66 -2.36
N GLY A 30 6.94 12.37 -2.29
CA GLY A 30 5.91 11.49 -1.80
C GLY A 30 6.48 10.23 -1.22
N SER A 31 5.75 9.70 -0.27
CA SER A 31 5.97 8.35 0.24
C SER A 31 4.72 7.55 -0.08
N MET A 32 4.91 6.33 -0.54
CA MET A 32 3.83 5.51 -1.00
C MET A 32 4.01 4.09 -0.50
N ILE A 33 2.91 3.43 -0.22
CA ILE A 33 2.90 2.00 -0.02
C ILE A 33 2.16 1.38 -1.20
N ALA A 34 2.82 0.45 -1.87
CA ALA A 34 2.20 -0.38 -2.87
C ALA A 34 1.93 -1.74 -2.23
N ALA A 35 0.75 -2.28 -2.48
CA ALA A 35 0.35 -3.58 -1.97
C ALA A 35 -0.12 -4.44 -3.12
N PHE A 36 0.07 -5.75 -3.00
CA PHE A 36 -0.26 -6.69 -4.04
C PHE A 36 -1.17 -7.78 -3.48
N PRO A 37 -2.42 -7.42 -3.16
CA PRO A 37 -3.38 -8.39 -2.66
C PRO A 37 -3.89 -9.31 -3.77
N ARG A 38 -4.46 -10.42 -3.36
CA ARG A 38 -5.15 -11.32 -4.27
C ARG A 38 -6.65 -11.10 -4.15
N ASN A 39 -7.34 -11.13 -5.27
CA ASN A 39 -8.79 -11.08 -5.24
C ASN A 39 -9.33 -12.48 -4.96
N ARG A 40 -10.66 -12.64 -4.96
CA ARG A 40 -11.30 -13.91 -4.68
C ARG A 40 -11.04 -14.98 -5.74
N HIS A 41 -10.52 -14.58 -6.89
CA HIS A 41 -10.16 -15.51 -7.97
C HIS A 41 -8.70 -15.91 -7.90
N GLY A 42 -7.95 -15.43 -6.91
CA GLY A 42 -6.55 -15.74 -6.76
C GLY A 42 -5.62 -14.89 -7.60
N GLU A 43 -6.15 -13.91 -8.30
CA GLU A 43 -5.35 -13.04 -9.15
C GLU A 43 -4.77 -11.90 -8.32
N THR A 44 -3.50 -11.59 -8.55
CA THR A 44 -2.82 -10.50 -7.87
C THR A 44 -3.07 -9.20 -8.62
N PHE A 45 -3.36 -8.14 -7.88
CA PHE A 45 -3.50 -6.82 -8.47
C PHE A 45 -2.75 -5.81 -7.60
N ARG A 46 -2.61 -4.58 -8.10
CA ARG A 46 -1.85 -3.55 -7.41
C ARG A 46 -2.79 -2.56 -6.75
N ALA A 47 -2.55 -2.30 -5.48
CA ALA A 47 -3.20 -1.23 -4.74
C ALA A 47 -2.12 -0.31 -4.21
N HIS A 48 -2.43 0.96 -3.99
CA HIS A 48 -1.45 1.89 -3.45
C HIS A 48 -2.11 2.96 -2.59
N LYS A 49 -1.29 3.58 -1.77
CA LYS A 49 -1.70 4.70 -0.93
C LYS A 49 -0.53 5.66 -0.83
N ASP A 50 -0.77 6.92 -1.15
CA ASP A 50 0.20 7.99 -0.98
C ASP A 50 0.04 8.58 0.41
N PHE A 51 1.16 8.91 1.02
CA PHE A 51 1.21 9.49 2.36
C PHE A 51 1.90 10.85 2.29
N GLU A 52 1.53 11.74 3.19
CA GLU A 52 2.07 13.10 3.21
C GLU A 52 3.50 13.16 3.68
N SER A 53 3.94 12.18 4.46
CA SER A 53 5.30 12.15 4.96
C SER A 53 5.80 10.72 5.00
N THR A 54 7.13 10.61 5.01
CA THR A 54 7.77 9.30 5.12
C THR A 54 7.50 8.66 6.48
N GLU A 55 7.36 9.48 7.53
CA GLU A 55 7.04 8.98 8.87
C GLU A 55 5.65 8.35 8.93
N GLU A 56 4.68 8.98 8.29
CA GLU A 56 3.33 8.43 8.23
C GLU A 56 3.30 7.13 7.44
N ALA A 57 4.02 7.09 6.33
CA ALA A 57 4.10 5.87 5.51
C ALA A 57 4.76 4.74 6.29
N GLU A 58 5.84 5.03 7.01
CA GLU A 58 6.54 4.03 7.81
C GLU A 58 5.64 3.45 8.90
N LYS A 59 4.91 4.32 9.57
CA LYS A 59 3.99 3.92 10.62
C LYS A 59 2.88 3.02 10.07
N ALA A 60 2.30 3.42 8.94
CA ALA A 60 1.29 2.62 8.28
C ALA A 60 1.85 1.27 7.81
N PHE A 61 3.04 1.30 7.24
CA PHE A 61 3.69 0.08 6.76
C PHE A 61 3.89 -0.92 7.90
N ASN A 62 4.38 -0.45 9.03
CA ASN A 62 4.59 -1.31 10.18
C ASN A 62 3.28 -1.88 10.73
N ALA A 63 2.23 -1.07 10.74
CA ALA A 63 0.91 -1.53 11.17
C ALA A 63 0.38 -2.63 10.25
N LEU A 64 0.55 -2.46 8.94
CA LEU A 64 0.14 -3.48 7.97
C LEU A 64 0.97 -4.76 8.13
N LYS A 65 2.28 -4.60 8.26
CA LYS A 65 3.18 -5.74 8.42
C LYS A 65 2.86 -6.55 9.66
N ASN A 66 2.54 -5.87 10.76
CA ASN A 66 2.28 -6.52 12.03
C ASN A 66 0.85 -7.05 12.17
N GLY A 67 -0.03 -6.71 11.23
CA GLY A 67 -1.41 -7.15 11.29
C GLY A 67 -2.31 -6.26 12.14
N ASP A 68 -1.81 -5.10 12.55
CA ASP A 68 -2.60 -4.16 13.37
C ASP A 68 -3.64 -3.41 12.54
N LYS A 69 -3.37 -3.27 11.25
CA LYS A 69 -4.27 -2.58 10.32
C LYS A 69 -4.36 -3.37 9.02
N THR A 70 -5.40 -3.10 8.26
CA THR A 70 -5.60 -3.70 6.95
C THR A 70 -5.55 -2.62 5.88
N LEU A 71 -5.54 -3.03 4.61
CA LEU A 71 -5.55 -2.07 3.50
C LEU A 71 -6.80 -1.21 3.51
N ALA A 72 -7.92 -1.78 3.92
CA ALA A 72 -9.19 -1.03 4.00
C ALA A 72 -9.12 0.11 5.02
N ASP A 73 -8.34 -0.08 6.10
CA ASP A 73 -8.21 0.95 7.13
C ASP A 73 -7.54 2.21 6.59
N PHE A 74 -6.79 2.11 5.50
CA PHE A 74 -6.06 3.23 4.93
C PHE A 74 -6.63 3.72 3.61
N ASN A 75 -7.74 3.15 3.15
CA ASN A 75 -8.37 3.53 1.88
C ASN A 75 -7.42 3.44 0.69
N PHE A 76 -6.76 2.31 0.53
CA PHE A 76 -5.88 2.10 -0.61
C PHE A 76 -6.66 2.18 -1.91
N THR A 77 -6.06 2.87 -2.87
CA THR A 77 -6.61 2.99 -4.21
C THR A 77 -6.14 1.81 -5.05
N THR A 78 -7.02 1.28 -5.86
CA THR A 78 -6.69 0.14 -6.71
C THR A 78 -7.11 0.41 -8.14
N MET A 79 -6.38 -0.19 -9.09
CA MET A 79 -6.75 -0.17 -10.50
C MET A 79 -7.90 -1.12 -10.78
N GLU A 80 -8.13 -2.07 -9.88
CA GLU A 80 -9.21 -3.04 -10.00
C GLU A 80 -10.45 -2.55 -9.26
N SER A 81 -11.53 -3.27 -9.43
CA SER A 81 -12.75 -2.96 -8.70
C SER A 81 -12.52 -3.20 -7.21
N ALA A 82 -12.88 -2.24 -6.39
CA ALA A 82 -12.72 -2.36 -4.94
C ALA A 82 -13.44 -3.58 -4.37
N ARG A 83 -14.49 -4.05 -5.03
CA ARG A 83 -15.25 -5.21 -4.57
C ARG A 83 -14.43 -6.49 -4.59
N ASP A 84 -13.33 -6.50 -5.34
CA ASP A 84 -12.46 -7.67 -5.45
C ASP A 84 -11.35 -7.70 -4.42
N ILE A 85 -11.26 -6.69 -3.58
CA ILE A 85 -10.25 -6.64 -2.52
C ILE A 85 -10.73 -7.48 -1.34
N PRO A 86 -10.05 -8.60 -1.02
CA PRO A 86 -10.54 -9.54 -0.01
C PRO A 86 -10.77 -8.93 1.35
N TYR A 87 -9.92 -8.01 1.76
CA TYR A 87 -9.99 -7.43 3.11
C TYR A 87 -11.23 -6.60 3.33
N GLN A 88 -11.71 -5.95 2.28
CA GLN A 88 -12.86 -5.06 2.41
C GLN A 88 -14.14 -5.85 2.55
N ASN A 89 -14.14 -7.09 2.13
CA ASN A 89 -15.31 -7.94 2.21
C ASN A 89 -15.44 -8.66 3.53
N LYS A 90 -14.46 -8.53 4.39
CA LYS A 90 -14.45 -9.22 5.68
C LYS A 90 -14.94 -8.36 6.83
N LEU A 91 -15.17 -7.13 6.56
CA LEU A 91 -15.51 -6.17 7.61
C LEU A 91 -16.99 -6.16 7.94
#